data_7922d1e01ed4a2374b5a5b1a7af76b53
#
_entry.id   7922d1e01ed4a2374b5a5b1a7af76b53
#
_cell.length_a   1.000
_cell.length_b   1.000
_cell.length_c   1.000
_cell.angle_alpha   90.00
_cell.angle_beta   90.00
_cell.angle_gamma   90.00
#
_symmetry.space_group_name_H-M   'P 1'
#
loop_
_entity.id
_entity.type
_entity.pdbx_description
1 polymer ?
#
loop_
_entity_poly.entity_id
_entity_poly.type
_entity_poly.pdbx_seq_one_letter_code
_entity_poly.pdbx_strand_id
1 'polypeptide(L)'
;PDDVEAEHVGYGMVLGPDGRPFKTREGGTVSLSDLLDEAETHAAPNIALAAIKYADLSNGLQKDYVFDAERMVQTTGDTGPYLQYAHARVSQILRKAAAEANPNVDPEADLDAMDWGRISVLDEPAEQQLALLLSRFGEIVEVVATDLTPHKLCTYLYELAGAYSVFYE
;
A
#
# COMPACT_ATOMS: atom_id res chain seq x y z
N PRO A 1 21.39 -20.87 22.66
CA PRO A 1 20.23 -20.02 22.61
C PRO A 1 19.03 -20.93 22.29
N ASP A 2 18.30 -21.30 23.35
CA ASP A 2 17.26 -22.33 23.27
C ASP A 2 15.86 -21.74 22.92
N ASP A 3 15.84 -20.46 22.45
CA ASP A 3 14.63 -19.70 22.15
C ASP A 3 14.52 -19.29 20.67
N VAL A 4 15.14 -20.03 19.76
CA VAL A 4 14.99 -19.78 18.31
C VAL A 4 13.97 -20.78 17.76
N GLU A 5 12.80 -20.28 17.39
CA GLU A 5 11.83 -21.02 16.62
C GLU A 5 12.14 -20.90 15.13
N ALA A 6 12.21 -22.02 14.43
CA ALA A 6 12.45 -22.06 12.99
C ALA A 6 11.30 -22.79 12.30
N GLU A 7 10.58 -22.09 11.44
CA GLU A 7 9.48 -22.63 10.65
C GLU A 7 9.79 -22.61 9.16
N HIS A 8 9.43 -23.68 8.44
CA HIS A 8 9.49 -23.68 6.99
C HIS A 8 8.14 -23.28 6.40
N VAL A 9 8.12 -22.15 5.70
CA VAL A 9 6.92 -21.66 5.00
C VAL A 9 7.15 -21.70 3.50
N GLY A 10 6.27 -22.41 2.78
CA GLY A 10 6.30 -22.40 1.30
C GLY A 10 5.86 -21.04 0.74
N TYR A 11 6.34 -20.69 -0.45
CA TYR A 11 5.95 -19.47 -1.14
C TYR A 11 5.51 -19.77 -2.58
N GLY A 12 4.67 -18.90 -3.14
CA GLY A 12 4.20 -18.94 -4.51
C GLY A 12 5.27 -18.50 -5.51
N MET A 13 5.00 -18.72 -6.78
CA MET A 13 5.89 -18.37 -7.87
C MET A 13 5.51 -17.03 -8.50
N VAL A 14 6.52 -16.29 -8.95
CA VAL A 14 6.33 -15.18 -9.87
C VAL A 14 6.27 -15.73 -11.27
N LEU A 15 5.17 -15.44 -11.96
CA LEU A 15 4.90 -15.93 -13.32
C LEU A 15 5.13 -14.80 -14.33
N GLY A 16 5.54 -15.16 -15.52
CA GLY A 16 5.59 -14.24 -16.66
C GLY A 16 4.19 -13.87 -17.18
N PRO A 17 4.11 -12.94 -18.16
CA PRO A 17 2.83 -12.51 -18.75
C PRO A 17 2.03 -13.65 -19.40
N ASP A 18 2.70 -14.75 -19.78
CA ASP A 18 2.09 -15.96 -20.31
C ASP A 18 1.52 -16.90 -19.24
N GLY A 19 1.57 -16.50 -17.95
CA GLY A 19 1.11 -17.29 -16.81
C GLY A 19 2.00 -18.49 -16.48
N ARG A 20 3.23 -18.51 -16.97
CA ARG A 20 4.20 -19.58 -16.71
C ARG A 20 5.37 -19.07 -15.87
N PRO A 21 5.99 -19.94 -15.06
CA PRO A 21 7.21 -19.58 -14.37
C PRO A 21 8.28 -19.10 -15.35
N PHE A 22 9.03 -18.08 -14.97
CA PHE A 22 10.18 -17.61 -15.75
C PHE A 22 11.13 -18.79 -16.01
N LYS A 23 11.45 -19.05 -17.28
CA LYS A 23 12.23 -20.22 -17.69
C LYS A 23 13.70 -20.06 -17.32
N THR A 24 14.20 -20.97 -16.52
CA THR A 24 15.63 -21.08 -16.17
C THR A 24 16.49 -21.78 -17.27
N ARG A 25 15.87 -22.32 -18.32
CA ARG A 25 16.53 -23.23 -19.28
C ARG A 25 17.39 -22.58 -20.35
N GLU A 26 17.36 -21.26 -20.52
CA GLU A 26 18.16 -20.55 -21.53
C GLU A 26 19.30 -19.69 -20.91
N GLY A 27 19.75 -20.07 -19.69
CA GLY A 27 20.94 -19.45 -19.09
C GLY A 27 20.69 -18.13 -18.33
N GLY A 28 19.45 -17.66 -18.20
CA GLY A 28 19.10 -16.47 -17.46
C GLY A 28 17.92 -16.72 -16.51
N THR A 29 18.21 -16.85 -15.22
CA THR A 29 17.16 -16.67 -14.21
C THR A 29 16.83 -15.19 -14.18
N VAL A 30 15.56 -14.81 -14.40
CA VAL A 30 15.14 -13.42 -14.22
C VAL A 30 15.37 -13.06 -12.76
N SER A 31 16.26 -12.11 -12.54
CA SER A 31 16.57 -11.63 -11.19
C SER A 31 15.58 -10.54 -10.77
N LEU A 32 15.53 -10.25 -9.47
CA LEU A 32 14.77 -9.10 -8.97
C LEU A 32 15.27 -7.79 -9.61
N SER A 33 16.57 -7.70 -9.91
CA SER A 33 17.14 -6.54 -10.61
C SER A 33 16.54 -6.38 -12.01
N ASP A 34 16.40 -7.47 -12.77
CA ASP A 34 15.83 -7.43 -14.11
C ASP A 34 14.36 -6.98 -14.08
N LEU A 35 13.59 -7.41 -13.06
CA LEU A 35 12.20 -6.99 -12.88
C LEU A 35 12.09 -5.51 -12.50
N LEU A 36 13.02 -5.01 -11.68
CA LEU A 36 13.10 -3.59 -11.33
C LEU A 36 13.46 -2.74 -12.55
N ASP A 37 14.48 -3.16 -13.32
CA ASP A 37 14.90 -2.49 -14.54
C ASP A 37 13.75 -2.44 -15.56
N GLU A 38 12.99 -3.53 -15.72
CA GLU A 38 11.80 -3.57 -16.56
C GLU A 38 10.74 -2.57 -16.09
N ALA A 39 10.41 -2.53 -14.78
CA ALA A 39 9.43 -1.60 -14.25
C ALA A 39 9.88 -0.13 -14.39
N GLU A 40 11.18 0.15 -14.30
CA GLU A 40 11.76 1.49 -14.52
C GLU A 40 11.66 1.96 -15.97
N THR A 41 11.45 1.06 -16.94
CA THR A 41 11.12 1.49 -18.31
C THR A 41 9.74 2.12 -18.43
N HIS A 42 8.83 1.82 -17.49
CA HIS A 42 7.45 2.29 -17.49
C HIS A 42 7.18 3.44 -16.50
N ALA A 43 8.03 3.62 -15.49
CA ALA A 43 7.82 4.64 -14.45
C ALA A 43 9.14 5.10 -13.81
N ALA A 44 9.11 6.22 -13.08
CA ALA A 44 10.24 6.66 -12.28
C ALA A 44 10.65 5.62 -11.22
N PRO A 45 11.93 5.54 -10.82
CA PRO A 45 12.46 4.48 -9.95
C PRO A 45 11.69 4.27 -8.64
N ASN A 46 11.24 5.34 -8.00
CA ASN A 46 10.45 5.27 -6.77
C ASN A 46 9.05 4.70 -7.00
N ILE A 47 8.45 4.92 -8.16
CA ILE A 47 7.15 4.37 -8.56
C ILE A 47 7.31 2.90 -8.92
N ALA A 48 8.33 2.54 -9.71
CA ALA A 48 8.66 1.18 -10.08
C ALA A 48 8.91 0.30 -8.84
N LEU A 49 9.72 0.79 -7.90
CA LEU A 49 9.97 0.10 -6.63
C LEU A 49 8.68 -0.11 -5.81
N ALA A 50 7.83 0.90 -5.71
CA ALA A 50 6.55 0.78 -5.01
C ALA A 50 5.63 -0.24 -5.68
N ALA A 51 5.59 -0.25 -7.01
CA ALA A 51 4.79 -1.18 -7.80
C ALA A 51 5.18 -2.64 -7.52
N ILE A 52 6.47 -2.96 -7.57
CA ILE A 52 6.97 -4.32 -7.33
C ILE A 52 6.78 -4.74 -5.88
N LYS A 53 7.14 -3.87 -4.91
CA LYS A 53 6.93 -4.18 -3.48
C LYS A 53 5.48 -4.46 -3.17
N TYR A 54 4.57 -3.66 -3.72
CA TYR A 54 3.15 -3.85 -3.49
C TYR A 54 2.63 -5.12 -4.15
N ALA A 55 3.02 -5.40 -5.38
CA ALA A 55 2.62 -6.60 -6.09
C ALA A 55 3.04 -7.88 -5.34
N ASP A 56 4.24 -7.90 -4.77
CA ASP A 56 4.71 -9.01 -3.96
C ASP A 56 3.96 -9.12 -2.63
N LEU A 57 3.85 -8.02 -1.88
CA LEU A 57 3.26 -8.01 -0.54
C LEU A 57 1.72 -8.12 -0.53
N SER A 58 1.02 -7.74 -1.61
CA SER A 58 -0.44 -7.81 -1.71
C SER A 58 -0.96 -9.21 -2.04
N ASN A 59 -0.07 -10.10 -2.45
CA ASN A 59 -0.41 -11.51 -2.66
C ASN A 59 -0.17 -12.33 -1.39
N GLY A 60 -1.05 -13.29 -1.11
CA GLY A 60 -0.77 -14.26 -0.06
C GLY A 60 0.51 -15.04 -0.35
N LEU A 61 1.35 -15.25 0.65
CA LEU A 61 2.71 -15.78 0.50
C LEU A 61 2.80 -17.05 -0.37
N GLN A 62 1.82 -17.95 -0.27
CA GLN A 62 1.78 -19.22 -1.03
C GLN A 62 1.08 -19.10 -2.39
N LYS A 63 0.63 -17.91 -2.78
CA LYS A 63 -0.11 -17.70 -4.01
C LYS A 63 0.81 -17.25 -5.12
N ASP A 64 0.70 -17.91 -6.28
CA ASP A 64 1.36 -17.46 -7.50
C ASP A 64 0.77 -16.13 -7.97
N TYR A 65 1.60 -15.25 -8.54
CA TYR A 65 1.12 -14.04 -9.20
C TYR A 65 1.85 -13.78 -10.51
N VAL A 66 1.17 -13.10 -11.44
CA VAL A 66 1.73 -12.73 -12.75
C VAL A 66 2.42 -11.38 -12.62
N PHE A 67 3.69 -11.32 -13.01
CA PHE A 67 4.43 -10.07 -13.14
C PHE A 67 4.03 -9.37 -14.45
N ASP A 68 3.51 -8.17 -14.31
CA ASP A 68 3.08 -7.30 -15.40
C ASP A 68 3.48 -5.86 -15.02
N ALA A 69 4.65 -5.44 -15.45
CA ALA A 69 5.24 -4.15 -15.08
C ALA A 69 4.36 -2.97 -15.50
N GLU A 70 3.78 -3.02 -16.72
CA GLU A 70 2.92 -1.96 -17.24
C GLU A 70 1.66 -1.77 -16.36
N ARG A 71 1.04 -2.87 -15.93
CA ARG A 71 -0.12 -2.84 -15.04
C ARG A 71 0.24 -2.41 -13.62
N MET A 72 1.36 -2.91 -13.09
CA MET A 72 1.78 -2.66 -11.71
C MET A 72 2.12 -1.20 -11.43
N VAL A 73 2.59 -0.45 -12.44
CA VAL A 73 2.94 0.98 -12.30
C VAL A 73 1.74 1.92 -12.48
N GLN A 74 0.55 1.42 -12.73
CA GLN A 74 -0.66 2.25 -12.88
C GLN A 74 -1.00 2.95 -11.56
N THR A 75 -1.48 4.20 -11.66
CA THR A 75 -1.98 4.99 -10.52
C THR A 75 -3.47 4.76 -10.24
N THR A 76 -4.03 3.70 -10.81
CA THR A 76 -5.43 3.27 -10.62
C THR A 76 -5.48 1.78 -10.34
N GLY A 77 -6.54 1.33 -9.66
CA GLY A 77 -6.68 -0.07 -9.25
C GLY A 77 -5.83 -0.41 -8.01
N ASP A 78 -5.72 -1.69 -7.71
CA ASP A 78 -5.02 -2.21 -6.53
C ASP A 78 -3.51 -2.30 -6.81
N THR A 79 -2.81 -1.15 -6.68
CA THR A 79 -1.38 -0.99 -7.01
C THR A 79 -0.65 -0.14 -5.97
N GLY A 80 0.67 -0.32 -5.84
CA GLY A 80 1.51 0.50 -4.97
C GLY A 80 1.48 1.99 -5.35
N PRO A 81 1.65 2.35 -6.63
CA PRO A 81 1.53 3.74 -7.10
C PRO A 81 0.17 4.39 -6.81
N TYR A 82 -0.93 3.63 -6.84
CA TYR A 82 -2.24 4.13 -6.42
C TYR A 82 -2.23 4.56 -4.94
N LEU A 83 -1.65 3.76 -4.05
CA LEU A 83 -1.53 4.12 -2.64
C LEU A 83 -0.62 5.33 -2.41
N GLN A 84 0.49 5.44 -3.15
CA GLN A 84 1.35 6.62 -3.12
C GLN A 84 0.58 7.88 -3.57
N TYR A 85 -0.19 7.76 -4.65
CA TYR A 85 -1.03 8.85 -5.14
C TYR A 85 -2.10 9.26 -4.10
N ALA A 86 -2.81 8.29 -3.52
CA ALA A 86 -3.79 8.54 -2.48
C ALA A 86 -3.17 9.24 -1.27
N HIS A 87 -2.02 8.78 -0.78
CA HIS A 87 -1.27 9.41 0.32
C HIS A 87 -0.86 10.85 -0.01
N ALA A 88 -0.30 11.09 -1.21
CA ALA A 88 0.10 12.44 -1.63
C ALA A 88 -1.10 13.40 -1.69
N ARG A 89 -2.25 12.92 -2.17
CA ARG A 89 -3.51 13.70 -2.23
C ARG A 89 -4.01 14.04 -0.82
N VAL A 90 -4.07 13.07 0.10
CA VAL A 90 -4.45 13.30 1.50
C VAL A 90 -3.53 14.32 2.15
N SER A 91 -2.22 14.12 2.04
CA SER A 91 -1.21 15.01 2.62
C SER A 91 -1.35 16.44 2.08
N GLN A 92 -1.60 16.62 0.79
CA GLN A 92 -1.80 17.94 0.19
C GLN A 92 -3.06 18.63 0.72
N ILE A 93 -4.16 17.88 0.90
CA ILE A 93 -5.43 18.40 1.44
C ILE A 93 -5.23 18.85 2.89
N LEU A 94 -4.57 18.02 3.72
CA LEU A 94 -4.30 18.35 5.12
C LEU A 94 -3.39 19.59 5.24
N ARG A 95 -2.32 19.68 4.43
CA ARG A 95 -1.45 20.86 4.39
C ARG A 95 -2.21 22.13 4.00
N LYS A 96 -3.10 22.03 3.02
CA LYS A 96 -3.93 23.17 2.59
C LYS A 96 -4.87 23.61 3.70
N ALA A 97 -5.56 22.68 4.36
CA ALA A 97 -6.44 22.97 5.48
C ALA A 97 -5.69 23.61 6.66
N ALA A 98 -4.51 23.08 7.01
CA ALA A 98 -3.66 23.65 8.06
C ALA A 98 -3.21 25.08 7.73
N ALA A 99 -2.77 25.34 6.49
CA ALA A 99 -2.35 26.67 6.05
C ALA A 99 -3.51 27.69 6.05
N GLU A 100 -4.72 27.25 5.70
CA GLU A 100 -5.93 28.09 5.78
C GLU A 100 -6.33 28.40 7.22
N ALA A 101 -6.15 27.45 8.15
CA ALA A 101 -6.46 27.63 9.56
C ALA A 101 -5.45 28.55 10.28
N ASN A 102 -4.17 28.44 9.97
CA ASN A 102 -3.11 29.28 10.54
C ASN A 102 -1.92 29.46 9.56
N PRO A 103 -1.84 30.58 8.83
CA PRO A 103 -0.78 30.81 7.84
C PRO A 103 0.66 30.84 8.37
N ASN A 104 0.84 30.91 9.70
CA ASN A 104 2.16 31.01 10.36
C ASN A 104 2.66 29.66 10.93
N VAL A 105 1.92 28.58 10.74
CA VAL A 105 2.25 27.27 11.26
C VAL A 105 2.81 26.38 10.17
N ASP A 106 3.84 25.59 10.50
CA ASP A 106 4.34 24.55 9.61
C ASP A 106 3.27 23.46 9.47
N PRO A 107 2.72 23.25 8.26
CA PRO A 107 1.67 22.26 8.04
C PRO A 107 2.06 20.82 8.38
N GLU A 108 3.37 20.52 8.46
CA GLU A 108 3.85 19.17 8.83
C GLU A 108 4.05 19.00 10.34
N ALA A 109 4.29 20.12 11.05
CA ALA A 109 4.57 20.11 12.50
C ALA A 109 3.30 20.08 13.35
N ASP A 110 2.14 20.42 12.83
CA ASP A 110 0.99 20.81 13.65
C ASP A 110 -0.28 19.94 13.48
N LEU A 111 -0.18 18.78 12.85
CA LEU A 111 -1.27 17.80 12.88
C LEU A 111 -1.57 17.35 14.31
N ASP A 112 -0.56 17.34 15.19
CA ASP A 112 -0.72 17.01 16.62
C ASP A 112 -1.34 18.15 17.43
N ALA A 113 -1.27 19.39 16.95
CA ALA A 113 -1.85 20.57 17.60
C ALA A 113 -3.29 20.86 17.18
N MET A 114 -3.87 20.10 16.25
CA MET A 114 -5.27 20.24 15.87
C MET A 114 -6.19 19.84 17.01
N ASP A 115 -7.18 20.67 17.31
CA ASP A 115 -8.22 20.38 18.30
C ASP A 115 -9.19 19.31 17.79
N TRP A 116 -8.80 18.04 17.99
CA TRP A 116 -9.61 16.88 17.65
C TRP A 116 -10.88 16.72 18.51
N GLY A 117 -11.03 17.51 19.58
CA GLY A 117 -12.16 17.45 20.50
C GLY A 117 -13.49 17.99 19.94
N ARG A 118 -13.49 18.54 18.74
CA ARG A 118 -14.69 19.11 18.12
C ARG A 118 -15.53 18.15 17.28
N ILE A 119 -15.03 16.96 16.99
CA ILE A 119 -15.81 15.95 16.25
C ILE A 119 -16.82 15.33 17.23
N SER A 120 -18.04 15.84 17.23
CA SER A 120 -19.08 15.35 18.13
C SER A 120 -20.06 14.38 17.49
N VAL A 121 -20.27 14.45 16.18
CA VAL A 121 -21.21 13.61 15.45
C VAL A 121 -20.66 13.36 14.04
N LEU A 122 -20.79 12.13 13.57
CA LEU A 122 -20.54 11.72 12.19
C LEU A 122 -21.91 11.42 11.56
N ASP A 123 -22.45 12.37 10.81
CA ASP A 123 -23.81 12.28 10.29
C ASP A 123 -23.86 11.57 8.93
N GLU A 124 -22.81 11.72 8.13
CA GLU A 124 -22.80 11.18 6.78
C GLU A 124 -22.25 9.74 6.75
N PRO A 125 -22.84 8.85 5.94
CA PRO A 125 -22.38 7.46 5.82
C PRO A 125 -20.90 7.33 5.43
N ALA A 126 -20.37 8.23 4.58
CA ALA A 126 -18.97 8.22 4.18
C ALA A 126 -18.03 8.54 5.34
N GLU A 127 -18.41 9.49 6.22
CA GLU A 127 -17.66 9.81 7.45
C GLU A 127 -17.62 8.61 8.40
N GLN A 128 -18.78 7.97 8.62
CA GLN A 128 -18.88 6.81 9.49
C GLN A 128 -18.04 5.64 8.97
N GLN A 129 -18.08 5.38 7.67
CA GLN A 129 -17.31 4.32 7.04
C GLN A 129 -15.80 4.57 7.16
N LEU A 130 -15.34 5.79 6.89
CA LEU A 130 -13.94 6.17 7.00
C LEU A 130 -13.46 6.06 8.46
N ALA A 131 -14.22 6.58 9.42
CA ALA A 131 -13.89 6.51 10.83
C ALA A 131 -13.81 5.05 11.33
N LEU A 132 -14.72 4.18 10.90
CA LEU A 132 -14.70 2.76 11.21
C LEU A 132 -13.44 2.08 10.66
N LEU A 133 -13.05 2.36 9.43
CA LEU A 133 -11.83 1.81 8.86
C LEU A 133 -10.59 2.31 9.61
N LEU A 134 -10.51 3.60 9.91
CA LEU A 134 -9.40 4.17 10.68
C LEU A 134 -9.27 3.53 12.07
N SER A 135 -10.38 3.26 12.75
CA SER A 135 -10.37 2.62 14.09
C SER A 135 -9.84 1.18 14.08
N ARG A 136 -9.88 0.49 12.93
CA ARG A 136 -9.42 -0.90 12.77
C ARG A 136 -7.92 -1.03 12.51
N PHE A 137 -7.18 0.07 12.32
CA PHE A 137 -5.76 0.01 11.96
C PHE A 137 -4.92 -0.80 12.93
N GLY A 138 -5.11 -0.58 14.25
CA GLY A 138 -4.37 -1.32 15.28
C GLY A 138 -4.62 -2.82 15.23
N GLU A 139 -5.87 -3.24 15.07
CA GLU A 139 -6.26 -4.65 14.91
C GLU A 139 -5.59 -5.29 13.68
N ILE A 140 -5.61 -4.60 12.54
CA ILE A 140 -4.99 -5.10 11.31
C ILE A 140 -3.48 -5.28 11.47
N VAL A 141 -2.79 -4.31 12.09
CA VAL A 141 -1.34 -4.41 12.35
C VAL A 141 -1.03 -5.60 13.26
N GLU A 142 -1.81 -5.82 14.32
CA GLU A 142 -1.64 -6.95 15.22
C GLU A 142 -1.84 -8.30 14.50
N VAL A 143 -2.90 -8.43 13.70
CA VAL A 143 -3.16 -9.63 12.89
C VAL A 143 -2.02 -9.89 11.90
N VAL A 144 -1.55 -8.85 11.20
CA VAL A 144 -0.44 -8.98 10.24
C VAL A 144 0.85 -9.41 10.93
N ALA A 145 1.15 -8.85 12.09
CA ALA A 145 2.35 -9.20 12.86
C ALA A 145 2.30 -10.63 13.43
N THR A 146 1.12 -11.07 13.85
CA THR A 146 0.92 -12.41 14.43
C THR A 146 0.92 -13.49 13.35
N ASP A 147 0.19 -13.27 12.26
CA ASP A 147 -0.02 -14.27 11.22
C ASP A 147 1.04 -14.21 10.12
N LEU A 148 1.92 -13.19 10.11
CA LEU A 148 2.89 -12.89 9.06
C LEU A 148 2.24 -12.75 7.67
N THR A 149 1.10 -12.04 7.62
CA THR A 149 0.24 -11.91 6.43
C THR A 149 0.17 -10.47 5.88
N PRO A 150 1.26 -9.94 5.28
CA PRO A 150 1.33 -8.54 4.81
C PRO A 150 0.23 -8.18 3.80
N HIS A 151 -0.29 -9.14 3.04
CA HIS A 151 -1.38 -8.92 2.10
C HIS A 151 -2.67 -8.40 2.76
N LYS A 152 -2.92 -8.73 4.04
CA LYS A 152 -4.07 -8.17 4.79
C LYS A 152 -3.91 -6.66 5.01
N LEU A 153 -2.69 -6.18 5.25
CA LEU A 153 -2.41 -4.75 5.34
C LEU A 153 -2.59 -4.05 3.98
N CYS A 154 -2.12 -4.66 2.91
CA CYS A 154 -2.30 -4.12 1.55
C CYS A 154 -3.79 -3.97 1.21
N THR A 155 -4.60 -5.00 1.47
CA THR A 155 -6.05 -4.95 1.28
C THR A 155 -6.68 -3.83 2.11
N TYR A 156 -6.33 -3.74 3.40
CA TYR A 156 -6.83 -2.67 4.28
C TYR A 156 -6.47 -1.27 3.75
N LEU A 157 -5.24 -1.05 3.32
CA LEU A 157 -4.80 0.25 2.80
C LEU A 157 -5.53 0.63 1.50
N TYR A 158 -5.80 -0.35 0.64
CA TYR A 158 -6.58 -0.13 -0.57
C TYR A 158 -8.04 0.25 -0.25
N GLU A 159 -8.68 -0.47 0.67
CA GLU A 159 -10.04 -0.16 1.15
C GLU A 159 -10.09 1.24 1.81
N LEU A 160 -9.11 1.59 2.63
CA LEU A 160 -9.01 2.89 3.29
C LEU A 160 -8.86 4.02 2.28
N ALA A 161 -8.01 3.86 1.26
CA ALA A 161 -7.83 4.84 0.19
C ALA A 161 -9.13 5.03 -0.62
N GLY A 162 -9.87 3.94 -0.88
CA GLY A 162 -11.19 4.00 -1.53
C GLY A 162 -12.23 4.73 -0.69
N ALA A 163 -12.33 4.41 0.60
CA ALA A 163 -13.26 5.08 1.51
C ALA A 163 -12.95 6.57 1.67
N TYR A 164 -11.65 6.93 1.72
CA TYR A 164 -11.25 8.33 1.73
C TYR A 164 -11.67 9.07 0.45
N SER A 165 -11.57 8.43 -0.71
CA SER A 165 -11.98 9.04 -1.97
C SER A 165 -13.50 9.35 -1.98
N VAL A 166 -14.31 8.41 -1.48
CA VAL A 166 -15.77 8.60 -1.35
C VAL A 166 -16.12 9.69 -0.33
N PHE A 167 -15.38 9.75 0.78
CA PHE A 167 -15.56 10.79 1.80
C PHE A 167 -15.25 12.20 1.26
N TYR A 168 -14.28 12.32 0.37
CA TYR A 168 -13.82 13.61 -0.14
C TYR A 168 -14.66 14.15 -1.32
N GLU A 169 -15.40 13.30 -2.05
CA GLU A 169 -16.29 13.70 -3.15
C GLU A 169 -17.56 14.40 -2.65
#